data_6d5c45c1892202492b7009838b49efa0
#
_entry.id   6d5c45c1892202492b7009838b49efa0
#
_cell.length_a   1.000
_cell.length_b   1.000
_cell.length_c   1.000
_cell.angle_alpha   90.00
_cell.angle_beta   90.00
_cell.angle_gamma   90.00
#
_symmetry.space_group_name_H-M   'P 1'
#
loop_
_entity.id
_entity.type
_entity.pdbx_description
1 polymer ?
#
loop_
_entity_poly.entity_id
_entity_poly.type
_entity_poly.pdbx_seq_one_letter_code
_entity_poly.pdbx_strand_id
1 'polypeptide(L)'
;MFSGIVEAIGTIRDVVDLESTRRFRVYVPAFAHELGLGDSVAVDGACLTVTEVGDASFSVDVIGTTLERTVAGAYDEGSRVNLERALQVGSRLDGHLVQGHVDAVGHLKSTVKDGEFWLLDFDIPMAVLGETIEHGSITLNGVSLTVSELLGETGVRIGVIPFTHVHTNLGLLAPGDPVNVEGDLIGKYVARMLTRRENPEPPAGS
;
A
#
# COMPACT_ATOMS: atom_id res chain seq x y z
N MET A 1 -1.82 -11.75 3.00
CA MET A 1 -2.86 -10.92 3.64
C MET A 1 -2.23 -10.12 4.76
N PHE A 2 -2.65 -8.88 4.91
CA PHE A 2 -2.12 -7.89 5.84
C PHE A 2 -3.28 -7.15 6.51
N SER A 3 -2.98 -6.31 7.48
CA SER A 3 -3.97 -5.48 8.19
C SER A 3 -3.90 -4.00 7.83
N GLY A 4 -2.81 -3.58 7.18
CA GLY A 4 -2.49 -2.18 6.94
C GLY A 4 -1.95 -1.45 8.19
N ILE A 5 -1.49 -2.21 9.17
CA ILE A 5 -0.80 -1.67 10.36
C ILE A 5 0.70 -1.83 10.14
N VAL A 6 1.36 -0.72 9.83
CA VAL A 6 2.80 -0.69 9.57
C VAL A 6 3.57 -1.06 10.82
N GLU A 7 4.47 -2.04 10.71
CA GLU A 7 5.32 -2.49 11.81
C GLU A 7 6.64 -1.72 11.91
N ALA A 8 7.17 -1.28 10.75
CA ALA A 8 8.43 -0.53 10.70
C ALA A 8 8.53 0.29 9.39
N ILE A 9 9.37 1.32 9.44
CA ILE A 9 9.86 1.99 8.22
C ILE A 9 11.23 1.38 7.89
N GLY A 10 11.31 0.67 6.75
CA GLY A 10 12.56 0.19 6.20
C GLY A 10 13.29 1.22 5.34
N THR A 11 14.48 0.85 4.91
CA THR A 11 15.28 1.66 3.96
C THR A 11 15.79 0.75 2.84
N ILE A 12 15.57 1.14 1.60
CA ILE A 12 16.20 0.47 0.45
C ILE A 12 17.70 0.73 0.52
N ARG A 13 18.51 -0.32 0.59
CA ARG A 13 19.98 -0.24 0.72
C ARG A 13 20.70 -0.57 -0.57
N ASP A 14 20.03 -1.31 -1.45
CA ASP A 14 20.63 -1.77 -2.70
C ASP A 14 19.52 -1.99 -3.73
N VAL A 15 19.78 -1.61 -4.96
CA VAL A 15 18.90 -1.76 -6.12
C VAL A 15 19.69 -2.41 -7.24
N VAL A 16 19.28 -3.60 -7.67
CA VAL A 16 19.95 -4.34 -8.73
C VAL A 16 18.96 -4.69 -9.83
N ASP A 17 19.17 -4.14 -11.01
CA ASP A 17 18.43 -4.55 -12.20
C ASP A 17 18.91 -5.92 -12.67
N LEU A 18 17.99 -6.86 -12.76
CA LEU A 18 18.17 -8.19 -13.32
C LEU A 18 17.51 -8.25 -14.70
N GLU A 19 17.66 -9.36 -15.42
CA GLU A 19 17.14 -9.47 -16.80
C GLU A 19 15.63 -9.20 -16.94
N SER A 20 14.82 -9.65 -15.97
CA SER A 20 13.36 -9.53 -16.00
C SER A 20 12.73 -9.00 -14.71
N THR A 21 13.54 -8.73 -13.70
CA THR A 21 13.12 -8.27 -12.39
C THR A 21 14.07 -7.20 -11.88
N ARG A 22 13.65 -6.45 -10.86
CA ARG A 22 14.51 -5.57 -10.07
C ARG A 22 14.57 -6.11 -8.65
N ARG A 23 15.77 -6.33 -8.14
CA ARG A 23 16.00 -6.75 -6.76
C ARG A 23 16.18 -5.54 -5.87
N PHE A 24 15.45 -5.51 -4.76
CA PHE A 24 15.64 -4.55 -3.68
C PHE A 24 16.15 -5.25 -2.43
N ARG A 25 17.20 -4.70 -1.81
CA ARG A 25 17.60 -5.06 -0.46
C ARG A 25 17.05 -4.04 0.52
N VAL A 26 16.21 -4.49 1.43
CA VAL A 26 15.52 -3.66 2.41
C VAL A 26 16.15 -3.85 3.78
N TYR A 27 16.66 -2.78 4.36
CA TYR A 27 17.18 -2.77 5.72
C TYR A 27 16.06 -2.51 6.72
N VAL A 28 15.86 -3.43 7.67
CA VAL A 28 14.84 -3.35 8.73
C VAL A 28 15.27 -4.19 9.93
N PRO A 29 16.12 -3.66 10.82
CA PRO A 29 16.63 -4.42 11.97
C PRO A 29 15.53 -4.86 12.95
N ALA A 30 14.36 -4.21 12.91
CA ALA A 30 13.27 -4.50 13.82
C ALA A 30 12.79 -5.96 13.75
N PHE A 31 12.70 -6.53 12.52
CA PHE A 31 12.15 -7.89 12.33
C PHE A 31 12.79 -8.72 11.20
N ALA A 32 13.83 -8.22 10.51
CA ALA A 32 14.43 -8.97 9.41
C ALA A 32 14.87 -10.38 9.83
N HIS A 33 15.35 -10.55 11.07
CA HIS A 33 15.80 -11.81 11.63
C HIS A 33 14.66 -12.83 11.90
N GLU A 34 13.41 -12.40 11.83
CA GLU A 34 12.22 -13.24 11.99
C GLU A 34 11.66 -13.74 10.65
N LEU A 35 12.18 -13.20 9.52
CA LEU A 35 11.74 -13.57 8.18
C LEU A 35 12.39 -14.84 7.69
N GLY A 36 11.63 -15.66 6.97
CA GLY A 36 12.12 -16.81 6.22
C GLY A 36 12.08 -16.60 4.70
N LEU A 37 12.82 -17.42 3.96
CA LEU A 37 12.71 -17.49 2.50
C LEU A 37 11.29 -17.89 2.09
N GLY A 38 10.69 -17.16 1.17
CA GLY A 38 9.33 -17.39 0.70
C GLY A 38 8.24 -16.68 1.52
N ASP A 39 8.59 -16.02 2.61
CA ASP A 39 7.63 -15.21 3.38
C ASP A 39 7.12 -14.04 2.55
N SER A 40 5.90 -13.61 2.84
CA SER A 40 5.31 -12.41 2.26
C SER A 40 5.49 -11.22 3.19
N VAL A 41 5.99 -10.12 2.62
CA VAL A 41 6.09 -8.82 3.29
C VAL A 41 5.42 -7.77 2.41
N ALA A 42 4.59 -6.91 2.99
CA ALA A 42 4.09 -5.71 2.31
C ALA A 42 5.17 -4.63 2.38
N VAL A 43 5.57 -4.14 1.21
CA VAL A 43 6.49 -3.00 1.03
C VAL A 43 5.70 -1.86 0.41
N ASP A 44 5.46 -0.80 1.16
CA ASP A 44 4.49 0.26 0.80
C ASP A 44 3.16 -0.31 0.29
N GLY A 45 2.66 -1.37 0.95
CA GLY A 45 1.41 -2.03 0.61
C GLY A 45 1.49 -3.01 -0.58
N ALA A 46 2.62 -3.14 -1.26
CA ALA A 46 2.81 -4.18 -2.28
C ALA A 46 3.27 -5.49 -1.63
N CYS A 47 2.50 -6.58 -1.79
CA CYS A 47 2.87 -7.90 -1.31
C CYS A 47 4.03 -8.46 -2.14
N LEU A 48 5.19 -8.62 -1.51
CA LEU A 48 6.40 -9.12 -2.14
C LEU A 48 6.91 -10.36 -1.40
N THR A 49 7.60 -11.23 -2.12
CA THR A 49 8.15 -12.48 -1.57
C THR A 49 9.62 -12.30 -1.21
N VAL A 50 10.00 -12.70 0.00
CA VAL A 50 11.38 -12.69 0.48
C VAL A 50 12.22 -13.73 -0.28
N THR A 51 13.27 -13.27 -0.96
CA THR A 51 14.19 -14.12 -1.74
C THR A 51 15.55 -14.33 -1.08
N GLU A 52 15.94 -13.44 -0.17
CA GLU A 52 17.15 -13.57 0.65
C GLU A 52 16.89 -12.96 2.03
N VAL A 53 17.56 -13.52 3.07
CA VAL A 53 17.47 -13.03 4.45
C VAL A 53 18.88 -12.77 4.97
N GLY A 54 19.08 -11.63 5.63
CA GLY A 54 20.29 -11.26 6.36
C GLY A 54 19.93 -10.83 7.79
N ASP A 55 20.94 -10.57 8.63
CA ASP A 55 20.75 -10.25 10.06
C ASP A 55 19.82 -9.04 10.30
N ALA A 56 19.89 -8.03 9.45
CA ALA A 56 19.12 -6.80 9.58
C ALA A 56 18.46 -6.37 8.27
N SER A 57 18.40 -7.25 7.27
CA SER A 57 17.88 -6.94 5.95
C SER A 57 17.29 -8.17 5.28
N PHE A 58 16.42 -7.95 4.30
CA PHE A 58 15.93 -8.99 3.39
C PHE A 58 15.97 -8.47 1.95
N SER A 59 15.91 -9.37 0.97
CA SER A 59 15.78 -9.01 -0.44
C SER A 59 14.47 -9.51 -1.01
N VAL A 60 13.93 -8.76 -1.98
CA VAL A 60 12.76 -9.12 -2.78
C VAL A 60 13.05 -8.90 -4.25
N ASP A 61 12.54 -9.76 -5.12
CA ASP A 61 12.63 -9.63 -6.57
C ASP A 61 11.27 -9.18 -7.12
N VAL A 62 11.24 -8.00 -7.75
CA VAL A 62 10.02 -7.36 -8.22
C VAL A 62 9.96 -7.45 -9.75
N ILE A 63 8.88 -8.05 -10.28
CA ILE A 63 8.66 -8.21 -11.72
C ILE A 63 8.23 -6.89 -12.38
N GLY A 64 8.46 -6.77 -13.69
CA GLY A 64 8.19 -5.55 -14.46
C GLY A 64 6.77 -5.00 -14.28
N THR A 65 5.75 -5.86 -14.32
CA THR A 65 4.35 -5.43 -14.13
C THR A 65 4.08 -4.82 -12.76
N THR A 66 4.76 -5.27 -11.70
CA THR A 66 4.65 -4.68 -10.36
C THR A 66 5.40 -3.35 -10.30
N LEU A 67 6.59 -3.25 -10.93
CA LEU A 67 7.33 -1.99 -11.03
C LEU A 67 6.54 -0.91 -11.77
N GLU A 68 5.81 -1.27 -12.82
CA GLU A 68 4.99 -0.33 -13.61
C GLU A 68 3.72 0.12 -12.88
N ARG A 69 3.16 -0.72 -12.01
CA ARG A 69 1.86 -0.49 -11.35
C ARG A 69 1.98 0.08 -9.94
N THR A 70 3.18 0.15 -9.40
CA THR A 70 3.44 0.58 -8.03
C THR A 70 4.53 1.64 -7.97
N VAL A 71 4.67 2.29 -6.82
CA VAL A 71 5.78 3.23 -6.58
C VAL A 71 7.15 2.54 -6.53
N ALA A 72 7.19 1.19 -6.50
CA ALA A 72 8.45 0.45 -6.46
C ALA A 72 9.34 0.69 -7.69
N GLY A 73 8.75 1.06 -8.83
CA GLY A 73 9.51 1.45 -10.03
C GLY A 73 10.42 2.65 -9.83
N ALA A 74 10.12 3.51 -8.85
CA ALA A 74 10.87 4.72 -8.51
C ALA A 74 11.75 4.57 -7.26
N TYR A 75 11.88 3.38 -6.68
CA TYR A 75 12.76 3.21 -5.53
C TYR A 75 14.22 3.29 -5.92
N ASP A 76 14.93 4.09 -5.16
CA ASP A 76 16.38 4.22 -5.20
C ASP A 76 17.00 3.87 -3.84
N GLU A 77 18.32 3.75 -3.78
CA GLU A 77 19.05 3.62 -2.51
C GLU A 77 18.74 4.81 -1.60
N GLY A 78 18.35 4.53 -0.35
CA GLY A 78 17.90 5.51 0.63
C GLY A 78 16.39 5.69 0.69
N SER A 79 15.60 5.19 -0.26
CA SER A 79 14.13 5.24 -0.21
C SER A 79 13.59 4.63 1.09
N ARG A 80 12.66 5.33 1.73
CA ARG A 80 12.02 4.92 2.98
C ARG A 80 10.67 4.28 2.68
N VAL A 81 10.49 3.04 3.11
CA VAL A 81 9.33 2.22 2.78
C VAL A 81 8.62 1.71 4.04
N ASN A 82 7.28 1.73 4.05
CA ASN A 82 6.48 1.10 5.08
C ASN A 82 6.53 -0.42 4.95
N LEU A 83 6.65 -1.12 6.05
CA LEU A 83 6.77 -2.57 6.08
C LEU A 83 5.76 -3.18 7.04
N GLU A 84 5.12 -4.25 6.58
CA GLU A 84 4.24 -5.10 7.39
C GLU A 84 4.46 -6.57 6.99
N ARG A 85 4.60 -7.47 7.98
CA ARG A 85 4.67 -8.91 7.75
C ARG A 85 3.26 -9.47 7.53
N ALA A 86 3.16 -10.58 6.80
CA ALA A 86 1.89 -11.25 6.61
C ALA A 86 1.25 -11.65 7.94
N LEU A 87 -0.07 -11.46 8.06
CA LEU A 87 -0.84 -11.85 9.23
C LEU A 87 -0.73 -13.36 9.48
N GLN A 88 -0.52 -13.72 10.72
CA GLN A 88 -0.62 -15.12 11.19
C GLN A 88 -2.06 -15.47 11.52
N VAL A 89 -2.40 -16.76 11.40
CA VAL A 89 -3.71 -17.25 11.83
C VAL A 89 -3.88 -17.03 13.34
N GLY A 90 -4.94 -16.31 13.71
CA GLY A 90 -5.20 -15.95 15.10
C GLY A 90 -4.70 -14.57 15.53
N SER A 91 -3.99 -13.85 14.66
CA SER A 91 -3.64 -12.44 14.90
C SER A 91 -4.88 -11.55 14.92
N ARG A 92 -4.77 -10.43 15.62
CA ARG A 92 -5.80 -9.38 15.58
C ARG A 92 -5.77 -8.67 14.22
N LEU A 93 -6.95 -8.27 13.75
CA LEU A 93 -7.11 -7.41 12.59
C LEU A 93 -7.39 -5.99 13.08
N ASP A 94 -6.33 -5.22 13.38
CA ASP A 94 -6.48 -3.89 13.96
C ASP A 94 -6.74 -2.79 12.90
N GLY A 95 -6.57 -3.09 11.61
CA GLY A 95 -6.96 -2.25 10.45
C GLY A 95 -8.13 -2.84 9.68
N HIS A 96 -7.94 -3.12 8.38
CA HIS A 96 -8.92 -3.81 7.55
C HIS A 96 -8.25 -4.95 6.73
N LEU A 97 -9.02 -5.66 5.91
CA LEU A 97 -8.47 -6.75 5.08
C LEU A 97 -7.67 -6.16 3.91
N VAL A 98 -6.35 -6.15 4.03
CA VAL A 98 -5.41 -5.69 3.00
C VAL A 98 -4.77 -6.88 2.31
N GLN A 99 -4.84 -6.92 0.99
CA GLN A 99 -4.29 -8.02 0.22
C GLN A 99 -2.81 -7.83 -0.09
N GLY A 100 -2.36 -6.57 -0.17
CA GLY A 100 -1.08 -6.20 -0.73
C GLY A 100 -1.12 -6.14 -2.26
N HIS A 101 -2.29 -6.00 -2.83
CA HIS A 101 -2.51 -5.93 -4.27
C HIS A 101 -2.84 -4.48 -4.66
N VAL A 102 -1.79 -3.72 -4.91
CA VAL A 102 -1.91 -2.32 -5.30
C VAL A 102 -2.76 -2.18 -6.55
N ASP A 103 -3.82 -1.39 -6.46
CA ASP A 103 -4.73 -1.15 -7.58
C ASP A 103 -4.20 -0.06 -8.51
N ALA A 104 -3.59 0.97 -7.92
CA ALA A 104 -3.14 2.15 -8.65
C ALA A 104 -2.07 2.93 -7.87
N VAL A 105 -1.46 3.88 -8.54
CA VAL A 105 -0.64 4.94 -7.94
C VAL A 105 -1.48 6.21 -7.87
N GLY A 106 -1.60 6.77 -6.67
CA GLY A 106 -2.14 8.10 -6.40
C GLY A 106 -1.02 9.08 -6.09
N HIS A 107 -1.38 10.34 -5.79
CA HIS A 107 -0.40 11.38 -5.46
C HIS A 107 -0.88 12.22 -4.28
N LEU A 108 0.04 12.55 -3.37
CA LEU A 108 -0.24 13.54 -2.34
C LEU A 108 -0.44 14.91 -2.99
N LYS A 109 -1.60 15.54 -2.74
CA LYS A 109 -1.95 16.85 -3.28
C LYS A 109 -1.59 17.98 -2.31
N SER A 110 -1.95 17.80 -1.05
CA SER A 110 -1.68 18.77 0.00
C SER A 110 -1.55 18.13 1.37
N THR A 111 -0.81 18.77 2.24
CA THR A 111 -0.73 18.46 3.66
C THR A 111 -0.99 19.72 4.45
N VAL A 112 -1.96 19.69 5.36
CA VAL A 112 -2.29 20.79 6.26
C VAL A 112 -2.26 20.27 7.69
N LYS A 113 -1.52 20.95 8.56
CA LYS A 113 -1.55 20.66 10.00
C LYS A 113 -2.76 21.37 10.61
N ASP A 114 -3.63 20.58 11.26
CA ASP A 114 -4.80 21.08 11.96
C ASP A 114 -4.73 20.64 13.43
N GLY A 115 -4.34 21.59 14.29
CA GLY A 115 -4.07 21.30 15.70
C GLY A 115 -2.96 20.29 15.88
N GLU A 116 -3.29 19.12 16.45
CA GLU A 116 -2.33 18.04 16.72
C GLU A 116 -2.26 16.97 15.63
N PHE A 117 -3.11 17.03 14.61
CA PHE A 117 -3.15 16.05 13.51
C PHE A 117 -2.89 16.71 12.15
N TRP A 118 -2.80 15.91 11.11
CA TRP A 118 -2.61 16.37 9.73
C TRP A 118 -3.79 15.95 8.88
N LEU A 119 -4.21 16.84 7.99
CA LEU A 119 -5.12 16.53 6.89
C LEU A 119 -4.28 16.38 5.64
N LEU A 120 -4.31 15.20 5.04
CA LEU A 120 -3.64 14.87 3.80
C LEU A 120 -4.70 14.66 2.72
N ASP A 121 -4.59 15.43 1.64
CA ASP A 121 -5.44 15.28 0.47
C ASP A 121 -4.67 14.51 -0.60
N PHE A 122 -5.28 13.47 -1.15
CA PHE A 122 -4.67 12.67 -2.20
C PHE A 122 -5.55 12.67 -3.45
N ASP A 123 -4.92 12.79 -4.62
CA ASP A 123 -5.56 12.45 -5.88
C ASP A 123 -5.37 10.94 -6.12
N ILE A 124 -6.48 10.22 -6.35
CA ILE A 124 -6.49 8.78 -6.61
C ILE A 124 -7.27 8.49 -7.88
N PRO A 125 -6.93 7.44 -8.64
CA PRO A 125 -7.65 7.10 -9.87
C PRO A 125 -9.13 6.77 -9.63
N MET A 126 -9.97 7.19 -10.57
CA MET A 126 -11.43 7.01 -10.54
C MET A 126 -11.85 5.55 -10.29
N ALA A 127 -11.08 4.58 -10.78
CA ALA A 127 -11.36 3.16 -10.59
C ALA A 127 -11.39 2.78 -9.10
N VAL A 128 -10.46 3.34 -8.28
CA VAL A 128 -10.42 3.11 -6.84
C VAL A 128 -11.44 3.99 -6.12
N LEU A 129 -11.59 5.24 -6.55
CA LEU A 129 -12.54 6.18 -5.94
C LEU A 129 -13.99 5.66 -6.05
N GLY A 130 -14.36 5.02 -7.17
CA GLY A 130 -15.68 4.44 -7.38
C GLY A 130 -16.03 3.29 -6.42
N GLU A 131 -15.04 2.72 -5.76
CA GLU A 131 -15.18 1.66 -4.76
C GLU A 131 -15.00 2.18 -3.32
N THR A 132 -14.68 3.46 -3.19
CA THR A 132 -14.37 4.14 -1.91
C THR A 132 -15.59 4.90 -1.41
N ILE A 133 -15.81 4.88 -0.09
CA ILE A 133 -16.89 5.61 0.57
C ILE A 133 -16.35 6.51 1.68
N GLU A 134 -17.05 7.58 1.99
CA GLU A 134 -16.75 8.38 3.19
C GLU A 134 -16.87 7.52 4.45
N HIS A 135 -15.92 7.69 5.34
CA HIS A 135 -15.75 6.92 6.58
C HIS A 135 -15.44 5.42 6.34
N GLY A 136 -15.20 5.02 5.08
CA GLY A 136 -14.68 3.70 4.71
C GLY A 136 -13.17 3.59 4.86
N SER A 137 -12.66 2.38 4.60
CA SER A 137 -11.23 2.10 4.65
C SER A 137 -10.59 2.28 3.28
N ILE A 138 -9.34 2.73 3.28
CA ILE A 138 -8.45 2.75 2.12
C ILE A 138 -7.02 2.48 2.59
N THR A 139 -6.20 1.91 1.73
CA THR A 139 -4.78 1.71 2.02
C THR A 139 -3.94 2.65 1.17
N LEU A 140 -3.10 3.47 1.80
CA LEU A 140 -2.11 4.33 1.15
C LEU A 140 -0.71 3.96 1.63
N ASN A 141 0.17 3.59 0.71
CA ASN A 141 1.50 3.03 1.03
C ASN A 141 1.44 1.95 2.12
N GLY A 142 0.45 1.05 2.07
CA GLY A 142 0.28 -0.02 3.03
C GLY A 142 -0.31 0.40 4.38
N VAL A 143 -0.65 1.66 4.58
CA VAL A 143 -1.27 2.16 5.81
C VAL A 143 -2.78 2.08 5.70
N SER A 144 -3.45 1.37 6.62
CA SER A 144 -4.91 1.36 6.76
C SER A 144 -5.40 2.68 7.31
N LEU A 145 -6.24 3.37 6.56
CA LEU A 145 -6.70 4.72 6.85
C LEU A 145 -8.21 4.83 6.67
N THR A 146 -8.82 5.75 7.39
CA THR A 146 -10.22 6.11 7.22
C THR A 146 -10.36 7.33 6.32
N VAL A 147 -11.18 7.24 5.29
CA VAL A 147 -11.52 8.36 4.41
C VAL A 147 -12.39 9.34 5.17
N SER A 148 -11.87 10.54 5.45
CA SER A 148 -12.62 11.58 6.16
C SER A 148 -13.62 12.28 5.25
N GLU A 149 -13.26 12.46 3.96
CA GLU A 149 -14.07 13.20 2.98
C GLU A 149 -13.68 12.75 1.56
N LEU A 150 -14.65 12.68 0.65
CA LEU A 150 -14.42 12.53 -0.78
C LEU A 150 -14.31 13.94 -1.42
N LEU A 151 -13.20 14.22 -2.10
CA LEU A 151 -12.88 15.52 -2.66
C LEU A 151 -13.14 15.53 -4.19
N GLY A 152 -14.39 15.82 -4.56
CA GLY A 152 -14.79 15.85 -5.97
C GLY A 152 -14.67 14.48 -6.64
N GLU A 153 -14.17 14.45 -7.89
CA GLU A 153 -14.16 13.24 -8.73
C GLU A 153 -12.86 12.43 -8.65
N THR A 154 -11.83 12.92 -7.99
CA THR A 154 -10.50 12.25 -7.98
C THR A 154 -9.80 12.26 -6.63
N GLY A 155 -10.40 12.83 -5.58
CA GLY A 155 -9.69 13.08 -4.34
C GLY A 155 -10.28 12.42 -3.11
N VAL A 156 -9.41 12.11 -2.16
CA VAL A 156 -9.78 11.71 -0.81
C VAL A 156 -9.01 12.54 0.21
N ARG A 157 -9.67 12.87 1.32
CA ARG A 157 -9.04 13.48 2.50
C ARG A 157 -8.89 12.47 3.59
N ILE A 158 -7.71 12.42 4.18
CA ILE A 158 -7.36 11.52 5.28
C ILE A 158 -6.89 12.34 6.48
N GLY A 159 -7.46 12.07 7.65
CA GLY A 159 -6.94 12.58 8.92
C GLY A 159 -5.84 11.67 9.46
N VAL A 160 -4.64 12.19 9.67
CA VAL A 160 -3.49 11.42 10.16
C VAL A 160 -3.09 11.91 11.55
N ILE A 161 -3.17 11.02 12.55
CA ILE A 161 -2.78 11.31 13.93
C ILE A 161 -1.24 11.36 14.06
N PRO A 162 -0.67 12.01 15.11
CA PRO A 162 0.76 12.14 15.30
C PRO A 162 1.52 10.81 15.25
N PHE A 163 0.96 9.78 15.85
CA PHE A 163 1.58 8.45 15.86
C PHE A 163 1.78 7.92 14.42
N THR A 164 0.73 7.90 13.60
CA THR A 164 0.79 7.42 12.22
C THR A 164 1.72 8.28 11.37
N HIS A 165 1.68 9.60 11.54
CA HIS A 165 2.55 10.54 10.82
C HIS A 165 4.04 10.28 11.08
N VAL A 166 4.41 9.92 12.31
CA VAL A 166 5.82 9.69 12.69
C VAL A 166 6.28 8.26 12.37
N HIS A 167 5.38 7.26 12.46
CA HIS A 167 5.73 5.85 12.35
C HIS A 167 5.47 5.26 10.97
N THR A 168 5.07 6.09 9.99
CA THR A 168 4.92 5.69 8.59
C THR A 168 5.62 6.69 7.67
N ASN A 169 5.87 6.29 6.42
CA ASN A 169 6.44 7.21 5.45
C ASN A 169 5.47 8.29 4.96
N LEU A 170 4.20 8.25 5.36
CA LEU A 170 3.23 9.31 5.03
C LEU A 170 3.68 10.68 5.55
N GLY A 171 4.37 10.71 6.70
CA GLY A 171 4.93 11.96 7.24
C GLY A 171 6.16 12.50 6.52
N LEU A 172 6.71 11.72 5.58
CA LEU A 172 7.87 12.12 4.77
C LEU A 172 7.47 12.63 3.38
N LEU A 173 6.21 12.45 2.99
CA LEU A 173 5.70 12.82 1.68
C LEU A 173 5.62 14.35 1.51
N ALA A 174 5.98 14.81 0.33
CA ALA A 174 5.75 16.17 -0.15
C ALA A 174 4.62 16.19 -1.20
N PRO A 175 3.92 17.33 -1.40
CA PRO A 175 2.95 17.47 -2.49
C PRO A 175 3.56 17.09 -3.84
N GLY A 176 2.88 16.20 -4.56
CA GLY A 176 3.31 15.61 -5.82
C GLY A 176 3.93 14.21 -5.67
N ASP A 177 4.31 13.78 -4.47
CA ASP A 177 4.87 12.45 -4.27
C ASP A 177 3.84 11.36 -4.53
N PRO A 178 4.24 10.26 -5.20
CA PRO A 178 3.38 9.15 -5.50
C PRO A 178 3.17 8.25 -4.27
N VAL A 179 2.00 7.62 -4.19
CA VAL A 179 1.67 6.61 -3.18
C VAL A 179 0.98 5.40 -3.82
N ASN A 180 1.26 4.22 -3.33
CA ASN A 180 0.48 3.03 -3.65
C ASN A 180 -0.91 3.14 -3.05
N VAL A 181 -1.93 2.82 -3.82
CA VAL A 181 -3.34 2.83 -3.40
C VAL A 181 -3.94 1.44 -3.56
N GLU A 182 -4.54 0.92 -2.48
CA GLU A 182 -5.37 -0.27 -2.52
C GLU A 182 -6.73 0.05 -1.91
N GLY A 183 -7.81 -0.16 -2.68
CA GLY A 183 -9.19 -0.01 -2.21
C GLY A 183 -9.60 -1.14 -1.26
N ASP A 184 -10.63 -0.90 -0.45
CA ASP A 184 -11.19 -1.94 0.42
C ASP A 184 -11.72 -3.12 -0.41
N LEU A 185 -11.31 -4.33 -0.05
CA LEU A 185 -11.70 -5.57 -0.71
C LEU A 185 -13.22 -5.73 -0.79
N ILE A 186 -13.95 -5.30 0.24
CA ILE A 186 -15.41 -5.36 0.26
C ILE A 186 -16.00 -4.43 -0.81
N GLY A 187 -15.46 -3.20 -0.91
CA GLY A 187 -15.86 -2.23 -1.95
C GLY A 187 -15.68 -2.79 -3.35
N LYS A 188 -14.54 -3.42 -3.63
CA LYS A 188 -14.25 -4.09 -4.91
C LYS A 188 -15.27 -5.17 -5.27
N TYR A 189 -15.61 -6.04 -4.32
CA TYR A 189 -16.61 -7.09 -4.57
C TYR A 189 -18.01 -6.51 -4.80
N VAL A 190 -18.41 -5.51 -4.02
CA VAL A 190 -19.71 -4.84 -4.19
C VAL A 190 -19.80 -4.16 -5.56
N ALA A 191 -18.79 -3.38 -5.94
CA ALA A 191 -18.75 -2.71 -7.24
C ALA A 191 -18.80 -3.73 -8.40
N ARG A 192 -18.05 -4.83 -8.31
CA ARG A 192 -18.08 -5.90 -9.32
C ARG A 192 -19.44 -6.57 -9.46
N MET A 193 -20.13 -6.81 -8.33
CA MET A 193 -21.48 -7.41 -8.34
C MET A 193 -22.51 -6.48 -8.98
N LEU A 194 -22.44 -5.17 -8.72
CA LEU A 194 -23.35 -4.19 -9.31
C LEU A 194 -23.13 -4.08 -10.83
N THR A 195 -21.89 -3.97 -11.28
CA THR A 195 -21.54 -3.92 -12.71
C THR A 195 -22.05 -5.15 -13.48
N ARG A 196 -21.96 -6.35 -12.89
CA ARG A 196 -22.50 -7.58 -13.51
C ARG A 196 -24.03 -7.60 -13.61
N ARG A 197 -24.73 -6.94 -12.70
CA ARG A 197 -26.19 -6.81 -12.77
C ARG A 197 -26.64 -5.88 -13.89
N GLU A 198 -25.88 -4.81 -14.12
CA GLU A 198 -26.16 -3.83 -15.21
C GLU A 198 -25.79 -4.39 -16.59
N ASN A 199 -24.74 -5.22 -16.67
CA ASN A 199 -24.27 -5.86 -17.91
C ASN A 199 -24.17 -7.38 -17.68
N PRO A 200 -25.30 -8.14 -17.70
CA PRO A 200 -25.25 -9.57 -17.54
C PRO A 200 -24.45 -10.22 -18.69
N GLU A 201 -23.39 -10.96 -18.33
CA GLU A 201 -22.68 -11.79 -19.31
C GLU A 201 -23.68 -12.77 -19.95
N PRO A 202 -23.66 -12.97 -21.27
CA PRO A 202 -24.50 -13.99 -21.90
C PRO A 202 -24.18 -15.35 -21.27
N PRO A 203 -25.19 -16.23 -21.11
CA PRO A 203 -24.97 -17.55 -20.51
C PRO A 203 -23.84 -18.26 -21.25
N ALA A 204 -22.86 -18.78 -20.53
CA ALA A 204 -21.77 -19.56 -21.08
C ALA A 204 -22.37 -20.80 -21.77
N GLY A 205 -22.32 -20.84 -23.10
CA GLY A 205 -22.64 -22.03 -23.90
C GLY A 205 -24.10 -22.19 -24.30
N SER A 206 -24.43 -21.77 -25.49
CA SER A 206 -25.39 -22.44 -26.36
C SER A 206 -24.64 -22.90 -27.61
#